data_8bb36d11cd900b03ff7de8e172f6c2c5
#
_entry.id   8bb36d11cd900b03ff7de8e172f6c2c5
#
_cell.length_a   1.000
_cell.length_b   1.000
_cell.length_c   1.000
_cell.angle_alpha   90.00
_cell.angle_beta   90.00
_cell.angle_gamma   90.00
#
_symmetry.space_group_name_H-M   'P 1'
#
loop_
_entity.id
_entity.type
_entity.pdbx_description
1 polymer ?
#
loop_
_entity_poly.entity_id
_entity_poly.type
_entity_poly.pdbx_seq_one_letter_code
_entity_poly.pdbx_strand_id
1 'polypeptide(L)'
;MLFMVIERFRDDDMVPVYERLRDTGRGLPEGLTFRDSWVAADFSRCFQLMECEDPRLLQDWVLHWRGTGARFEIVPVVPGRDSATVMAPRLGSAE
;
A
#
# COMPACT_ATOMS: atom_id res chain seq x y z
N MET A 1 -7.52 -9.75 3.36
CA MET A 1 -7.05 -8.66 4.23
C MET A 1 -6.58 -7.48 3.39
N LEU A 2 -6.82 -6.30 3.88
CA LEU A 2 -6.39 -5.07 3.23
C LEU A 2 -5.10 -4.55 3.86
N PHE A 3 -4.25 -3.98 3.01
CA PHE A 3 -2.99 -3.38 3.43
C PHE A 3 -2.83 -2.03 2.74
N MET A 4 -2.47 -1.02 3.52
CA MET A 4 -2.00 0.23 2.95
C MET A 4 -0.48 0.15 2.84
N VAL A 5 0.01 0.27 1.62
CA VAL A 5 1.44 0.27 1.32
C VAL A 5 1.86 1.72 1.12
N ILE A 6 2.77 2.19 1.94
CA ILE A 6 3.31 3.55 1.85
C ILE A 6 4.71 3.44 1.28
N GLU A 7 4.92 4.08 0.13
CA GLU A 7 6.16 4.01 -0.62
C GLU A 7 6.89 5.34 -0.57
N ARG A 8 8.18 5.28 -0.22
CA ARG A 8 9.08 6.43 -0.21
C ARG A 8 10.23 6.16 -1.15
N PHE A 9 10.89 7.22 -1.63
CA PHE A 9 11.89 7.12 -2.69
C PHE A 9 13.24 7.61 -2.18
N ARG A 10 14.33 6.91 -2.57
CA ARG A 10 15.69 7.34 -2.26
C ARG A 10 15.94 8.71 -2.90
N ASP A 11 16.50 9.63 -2.10
CA ASP A 11 16.82 11.00 -2.53
C ASP A 11 15.60 11.73 -3.10
N ASP A 12 14.38 11.35 -2.63
CA ASP A 12 13.11 11.89 -3.11
C ASP A 12 12.93 11.76 -4.64
N ASP A 13 13.62 10.79 -5.25
CA ASP A 13 13.56 10.55 -6.68
C ASP A 13 12.68 9.35 -7.03
N MET A 14 11.48 9.64 -7.53
CA MET A 14 10.51 8.61 -7.93
C MET A 14 10.77 8.08 -9.36
N VAL A 15 11.66 8.69 -10.12
CA VAL A 15 11.85 8.35 -11.55
C VAL A 15 12.20 6.88 -11.75
N PRO A 16 13.14 6.27 -11.00
CA PRO A 16 13.45 4.84 -11.19
C PRO A 16 12.23 3.91 -10.99
N VAL A 17 11.33 4.27 -10.08
CA VAL A 17 10.11 3.49 -9.85
C VAL A 17 9.16 3.60 -11.04
N TYR A 18 8.94 4.82 -11.54
CA TYR A 18 8.06 5.02 -12.69
C TYR A 18 8.63 4.39 -13.96
N GLU A 19 9.95 4.40 -14.13
CA GLU A 19 10.60 3.70 -15.25
C GLU A 19 10.36 2.19 -15.18
N ARG A 20 10.50 1.59 -13.98
CA ARG A 20 10.22 0.16 -13.77
C ARG A 20 8.75 -0.16 -14.06
N LEU A 21 7.84 0.70 -13.60
CA LEU A 21 6.41 0.54 -13.84
C LEU A 21 6.09 0.56 -15.35
N ARG A 22 6.68 1.52 -16.07
CA ARG A 22 6.52 1.63 -17.54
C ARG A 22 7.02 0.37 -18.24
N ASP A 23 8.19 -0.13 -17.83
CA ASP A 23 8.88 -1.19 -18.56
C ASP A 23 8.39 -2.59 -18.23
N THR A 24 7.99 -2.83 -16.99
CA THR A 24 7.66 -4.18 -16.49
C THR A 24 6.29 -4.29 -15.80
N GLY A 25 5.53 -3.19 -15.71
CA GLY A 25 4.26 -3.19 -15.01
C GLY A 25 4.41 -3.28 -13.50
N ARG A 26 3.32 -3.60 -12.80
CA ARG A 26 3.28 -3.57 -11.34
C ARG A 26 3.97 -4.75 -10.67
N GLY A 27 4.22 -5.84 -11.40
CA GLY A 27 4.88 -7.02 -10.83
C GLY A 27 4.03 -7.77 -9.82
N LEU A 28 2.72 -7.74 -9.94
CA LEU A 28 1.81 -8.37 -9.00
C LEU A 28 1.89 -9.90 -9.10
N PRO A 29 2.26 -10.61 -8.02
CA PRO A 29 2.13 -12.06 -8.01
C PRO A 29 0.66 -12.47 -7.97
N GLU A 30 0.37 -13.70 -8.39
CA GLU A 30 -0.99 -14.24 -8.31
C GLU A 30 -1.47 -14.22 -6.85
N GLY A 31 -2.69 -13.75 -6.64
CA GLY A 31 -3.29 -13.66 -5.32
C GLY A 31 -3.13 -12.31 -4.64
N LEU A 32 -2.30 -11.43 -5.19
CA LEU A 32 -2.18 -10.05 -4.71
C LEU A 32 -2.96 -9.12 -5.64
N THR A 33 -3.95 -8.43 -5.09
CA THR A 33 -4.80 -7.52 -5.83
C THR A 33 -4.46 -6.07 -5.53
N PHE A 34 -4.20 -5.29 -6.56
CA PHE A 34 -4.11 -3.84 -6.47
C PHE A 34 -5.53 -3.27 -6.50
N ARG A 35 -5.87 -2.45 -5.50
CA ARG A 35 -7.19 -1.83 -5.40
C ARG A 35 -7.20 -0.39 -5.90
N ASP A 36 -6.27 0.43 -5.38
CA ASP A 36 -6.20 1.85 -5.74
C ASP A 36 -4.87 2.43 -5.27
N SER A 37 -4.54 3.61 -5.78
CA SER A 37 -3.33 4.31 -5.34
C SER A 37 -3.53 5.81 -5.35
N TRP A 38 -2.76 6.49 -4.51
CA TRP A 38 -2.71 7.94 -4.42
C TRP A 38 -1.26 8.36 -4.28
N VAL A 39 -0.90 9.43 -4.96
CA VAL A 39 0.45 10.00 -4.89
C VAL A 39 0.35 11.34 -4.20
N ALA A 40 1.21 11.59 -3.21
CA ALA A 40 1.28 12.88 -2.55
C ALA A 40 1.53 13.97 -3.60
N ALA A 41 0.88 15.13 -3.42
CA ALA A 41 0.96 16.20 -4.40
C ALA A 41 2.38 16.70 -4.67
N ASP A 42 3.29 16.51 -3.72
CA ASP A 42 4.71 16.86 -3.85
C ASP A 42 5.60 15.70 -4.30
N PHE A 43 5.01 14.55 -4.66
CA PHE A 43 5.71 13.33 -5.03
C PHE A 43 6.58 12.71 -3.93
N SER A 44 6.40 13.09 -2.68
CA SER A 44 7.22 12.56 -1.57
C SER A 44 6.87 11.11 -1.23
N ARG A 45 5.63 10.69 -1.44
CA ARG A 45 5.13 9.36 -1.08
C ARG A 45 4.06 8.89 -2.04
N CYS A 46 3.92 7.59 -2.13
CA CYS A 46 2.80 6.94 -2.81
C CYS A 46 2.08 6.05 -1.80
N PHE A 47 0.76 6.01 -1.88
CA PHE A 47 -0.09 5.17 -1.04
C PHE A 47 -0.82 4.19 -1.94
N GLN A 48 -0.68 2.90 -1.68
CA GLN A 48 -1.33 1.87 -2.48
C GLN A 48 -2.17 0.97 -1.59
N LEU A 49 -3.44 0.81 -1.93
CA LEU A 49 -4.33 -0.11 -1.23
C LEU A 49 -4.25 -1.46 -1.94
N MET A 50 -3.82 -2.47 -1.20
CA MET A 50 -3.59 -3.81 -1.72
C MET A 50 -4.36 -4.84 -0.89
N GLU A 51 -4.70 -5.96 -1.51
CA GLU A 51 -5.45 -7.02 -0.84
C GLU A 51 -4.84 -8.38 -1.13
N CYS A 52 -4.65 -9.18 -0.09
CA CYS A 52 -4.25 -10.59 -0.21
C CYS A 52 -4.57 -11.33 1.09
N GLU A 53 -4.60 -12.67 1.01
CA GLU A 53 -4.76 -13.53 2.17
C GLU A 53 -3.41 -13.92 2.78
N ASP A 54 -2.35 -13.94 1.97
CA ASP A 54 -1.02 -14.36 2.40
C ASP A 54 -0.05 -13.18 2.29
N PRO A 55 0.42 -12.61 3.42
CA PRO A 55 1.32 -11.47 3.39
C PRO A 55 2.67 -11.76 2.73
N ARG A 56 3.05 -13.02 2.52
CA ARG A 56 4.26 -13.34 1.77
C ARG A 56 4.18 -12.84 0.32
N LEU A 57 2.98 -12.70 -0.22
CA LEU A 57 2.78 -12.11 -1.55
C LEU A 57 3.24 -10.66 -1.60
N LEU A 58 3.07 -9.92 -0.50
CA LEU A 58 3.59 -8.55 -0.41
C LEU A 58 5.11 -8.54 -0.38
N GLN A 59 5.75 -9.50 0.33
CA GLN A 59 7.20 -9.62 0.33
C GLN A 59 7.74 -9.91 -1.06
N ASP A 60 7.09 -10.81 -1.79
CA ASP A 60 7.46 -11.14 -3.17
C ASP A 60 7.31 -9.90 -4.08
N TRP A 61 6.22 -9.18 -3.93
CA TRP A 61 5.97 -7.97 -4.70
C TRP A 61 7.01 -6.86 -4.42
N VAL A 62 7.41 -6.68 -3.16
CA VAL A 62 8.44 -5.70 -2.79
C VAL A 62 9.75 -6.00 -3.53
N LEU A 63 10.09 -7.27 -3.72
CA LEU A 63 11.32 -7.67 -4.42
C LEU A 63 11.30 -7.28 -5.90
N HIS A 64 10.12 -7.16 -6.51
CA HIS A 64 10.00 -6.67 -7.89
C HIS A 64 10.56 -5.24 -8.03
N TRP A 65 10.47 -4.45 -6.96
CA TRP A 65 10.91 -3.05 -6.96
C TRP A 65 12.34 -2.86 -6.42
N ARG A 66 13.02 -3.95 -6.12
CA ARG A 66 14.40 -3.92 -5.62
C ARG A 66 15.30 -3.20 -6.63
N GLY A 67 16.18 -2.33 -6.13
CA GLY A 67 17.10 -1.57 -6.96
C GLY A 67 16.55 -0.24 -7.47
N THR A 68 15.26 0.04 -7.27
CA THR A 68 14.66 1.33 -7.68
C THR A 68 14.84 2.43 -6.64
N GLY A 69 15.30 2.10 -5.43
CA GLY A 69 15.35 3.03 -4.32
C GLY A 69 14.04 3.15 -3.54
N ALA A 70 12.99 2.43 -3.97
CA ALA A 70 11.72 2.44 -3.25
C ALA A 70 11.86 1.76 -1.90
N ARG A 71 11.25 2.36 -0.86
CA ARG A 71 11.16 1.81 0.49
C ARG A 71 9.70 1.73 0.87
N PHE A 72 9.31 0.59 1.42
CA PHE A 72 7.91 0.29 1.70
C PHE A 72 7.64 0.18 3.18
N GLU A 73 6.54 0.79 3.61
CA GLU A 73 5.92 0.57 4.91
C GLU A 73 4.58 -0.08 4.62
N ILE A 74 4.30 -1.24 5.21
CA ILE A 74 3.10 -2.02 4.92
C ILE A 74 2.26 -2.10 6.19
N VAL A 75 1.05 -1.53 6.14
CA VAL A 75 0.17 -1.42 7.30
C VAL A 75 -1.11 -2.19 7.03
N PRO A 76 -1.43 -3.23 7.82
CA PRO A 76 -2.75 -3.86 7.76
C PRO A 76 -3.81 -2.83 8.13
N VAL A 77 -4.86 -2.72 7.33
CA VAL A 77 -5.89 -1.71 7.55
C VAL A 77 -7.28 -2.34 7.54
N VAL A 78 -8.19 -1.67 8.22
CA VAL A 78 -9.61 -2.03 8.27
C VAL A 78 -10.39 -0.83 7.77
N PRO A 79 -11.40 -1.01 6.91
CA PRO A 79 -12.24 0.11 6.50
C PRO A 79 -12.84 0.83 7.71
N GLY A 80 -12.87 2.17 7.66
CA GLY A 80 -13.34 2.95 8.80
C GLY A 80 -14.74 2.60 9.27
N ARG A 81 -15.64 2.23 8.34
CA ARG A 81 -17.00 1.79 8.68
C ARG A 81 -17.01 0.53 9.54
N ASP A 82 -16.06 -0.38 9.30
CA ASP A 82 -15.94 -1.62 10.09
C ASP A 82 -15.35 -1.34 11.46
N SER A 83 -14.39 -0.42 11.54
CA SER A 83 -13.84 0.03 12.82
C SER A 83 -14.90 0.73 13.67
N ALA A 84 -15.79 1.51 13.05
CA ALA A 84 -16.90 2.12 13.75
C ALA A 84 -17.82 1.07 14.40
N THR A 85 -18.04 -0.05 13.73
CA THR A 85 -18.81 -1.18 14.28
C THR A 85 -18.12 -1.78 15.50
N VAL A 86 -16.81 -1.92 15.50
CA VAL A 86 -16.04 -2.41 16.65
C VAL A 86 -16.13 -1.43 17.82
N MET A 87 -16.10 -0.13 17.54
CA MET A 87 -16.14 0.90 18.57
C MET A 87 -17.52 1.10 19.18
N ALA A 88 -18.59 0.87 18.42
CA ALA A 88 -19.94 1.20 18.83
C ALA A 88 -20.33 0.72 20.24
N PRO A 89 -20.03 -0.56 20.65
CA PRO A 89 -20.38 -1.02 22.01
C PRO A 89 -19.64 -0.31 23.14
N ARG A 90 -18.58 0.44 22.81
CA ARG A 90 -17.72 1.11 23.80
C ARG A 90 -18.04 2.59 23.95
N LEU A 91 -18.94 3.11 23.09
CA LEU A 91 -19.34 4.52 23.13
C LEU A 91 -20.47 4.69 24.14
N GLY A 92 -20.50 5.83 24.80
CA GLY A 92 -21.58 6.20 25.67
C GLY A 92 -22.88 6.52 24.94
N SER A 93 -23.95 6.77 25.69
CA SER A 93 -25.23 7.22 25.13
C SER A 93 -25.06 8.52 24.37
N ALA A 94 -25.78 8.66 23.25
CA ALA A 94 -25.78 9.87 22.43
C ALA A 94 -26.68 11.00 22.99
N GLU A 95 -27.27 10.82 24.14
CA GLU A 95 -28.15 11.83 24.79
C GLU A 95 -27.41 13.08 25.21
#